data_75bdacc0cdbab99b55417425411de739
#
_entry.id   75bdacc0cdbab99b55417425411de739
#
_cell.length_a   1.000
_cell.length_b   1.000
_cell.length_c   1.000
_cell.angle_alpha   90.00
_cell.angle_beta   90.00
_cell.angle_gamma   90.00
#
_symmetry.space_group_name_H-M   'P 1'
#
loop_
_entity.id
_entity.type
_entity.pdbx_description
1 polymer ?
#
loop_
_entity_poly.entity_id
_entity_poly.type
_entity_poly.pdbx_seq_one_letter_code
_entity_poly.pdbx_strand_id
1 'polypeptide(L)'
;MKIKIRKTALLLFAVLCLTGCSEEKLNDRSVIDDSKQQIETTQLDNWILDNITKPYGIEVVYRWEKNTGSTGTFIHPPKLKNIRAILEAVRELGLETYRLKEVGGTDFLLGRLPIKLYLYGGGNPDENGVERLHNPQLTAAEMCLYNVNSFNPGDADKMFVLMRSVHHQLAKRLIQLIAYDRDKFFTISGHRYTGSTESIAAPLGNAHTGKEKFGLDAYANKRGFYTMLSFLSAEDDFAEIISATLTSTPKEVYDATVTAKTPDTDVDPEVNARYAKEAEQAYKEFTEKQAFVNEYVQKNWHINLKQMQVISVRRINAYVKQH
;
A
#
# COMPACT_ATOMS: atom_id res chain seq x y z
N MET A 1 65.32 -30.63 -45.47
CA MET A 1 64.13 -31.38 -44.97
C MET A 1 63.22 -30.58 -44.00
N LYS A 2 63.55 -29.33 -43.68
CA LYS A 2 62.77 -28.50 -42.74
C LYS A 2 61.62 -27.60 -43.35
N ILE A 3 61.60 -27.47 -44.70
CA ILE A 3 60.64 -26.57 -45.38
C ILE A 3 59.37 -27.29 -45.80
N LYS A 4 59.39 -28.61 -46.03
CA LYS A 4 58.14 -29.35 -46.35
C LYS A 4 57.22 -29.60 -45.23
N ILE A 5 57.71 -29.69 -44.00
CA ILE A 5 56.89 -29.90 -42.80
C ILE A 5 56.07 -28.67 -42.47
N ARG A 6 56.59 -27.44 -42.71
CA ARG A 6 55.87 -26.20 -42.43
C ARG A 6 54.67 -25.95 -43.36
N LYS A 7 54.76 -26.36 -44.59
CA LYS A 7 53.66 -26.21 -45.59
C LYS A 7 52.53 -27.19 -45.33
N THR A 8 52.86 -28.41 -44.90
CA THR A 8 51.84 -29.45 -44.59
C THR A 8 51.11 -29.11 -43.29
N ALA A 9 51.79 -28.55 -42.28
CA ALA A 9 51.16 -28.09 -41.02
C ALA A 9 50.23 -26.87 -41.25
N LEU A 10 50.56 -25.95 -42.15
CA LEU A 10 49.76 -24.80 -42.51
C LEU A 10 48.50 -25.21 -43.29
N LEU A 11 48.59 -26.24 -44.16
CA LEU A 11 47.44 -26.77 -44.89
C LEU A 11 46.48 -27.53 -43.97
N LEU A 12 46.97 -28.28 -42.97
CA LEU A 12 46.13 -28.95 -41.97
C LEU A 12 45.39 -27.95 -41.06
N PHE A 13 46.03 -26.83 -40.70
CA PHE A 13 45.40 -25.80 -39.90
C PHE A 13 44.31 -25.01 -40.65
N ALA A 14 44.49 -24.81 -41.96
CA ALA A 14 43.49 -24.16 -42.83
C ALA A 14 42.24 -25.04 -43.07
N VAL A 15 42.37 -26.37 -43.07
CA VAL A 15 41.23 -27.31 -43.23
C VAL A 15 40.43 -27.46 -41.93
N LEU A 16 41.04 -27.30 -40.75
CA LEU A 16 40.33 -27.34 -39.47
C LEU A 16 39.48 -26.09 -39.20
N CYS A 17 39.72 -24.97 -39.86
CA CYS A 17 38.91 -23.74 -39.72
C CYS A 17 37.64 -23.74 -40.60
N LEU A 18 37.43 -24.73 -41.46
CA LEU A 18 36.28 -24.77 -42.36
C LEU A 18 35.13 -25.68 -41.89
N THR A 19 35.26 -26.36 -40.73
CA THR A 19 34.23 -27.26 -40.21
C THR A 19 33.42 -26.66 -39.05
N GLY A 20 33.51 -25.35 -38.81
CA GLY A 20 32.93 -24.68 -37.66
C GLY A 20 31.75 -23.74 -37.93
N CYS A 21 30.97 -23.97 -38.97
CA CYS A 21 29.67 -23.31 -39.10
C CYS A 21 28.64 -24.35 -39.57
N SER A 22 28.10 -25.11 -38.63
CA SER A 22 26.74 -25.61 -38.81
C SER A 22 25.82 -24.43 -38.58
N GLU A 23 25.21 -23.89 -39.62
CA GLU A 23 24.07 -23.04 -39.48
C GLU A 23 23.00 -23.85 -38.73
N GLU A 24 22.84 -23.60 -37.43
CA GLU A 24 21.60 -23.95 -36.76
C GLU A 24 20.49 -23.26 -37.55
N LYS A 25 19.66 -24.03 -38.23
CA LYS A 25 18.44 -23.53 -38.84
C LYS A 25 17.65 -22.90 -37.68
N LEU A 26 17.73 -21.58 -37.56
CA LEU A 26 16.83 -20.82 -36.74
C LEU A 26 15.40 -21.25 -37.11
N ASN A 27 14.65 -21.70 -36.15
CA ASN A 27 13.29 -22.08 -36.33
C ASN A 27 12.55 -20.89 -36.98
N ASP A 28 11.89 -21.07 -38.13
CA ASP A 28 11.13 -20.01 -38.80
C ASP A 28 10.00 -19.44 -37.96
N ARG A 29 9.73 -20.01 -36.78
CA ARG A 29 8.90 -19.43 -35.73
C ARG A 29 9.73 -18.47 -34.91
N SER A 30 9.52 -17.18 -35.13
CA SER A 30 10.01 -16.12 -34.27
C SER A 30 9.45 -16.34 -32.84
N VAL A 31 10.32 -16.29 -31.84
CA VAL A 31 9.90 -16.26 -30.40
C VAL A 31 8.92 -15.11 -30.15
N ILE A 32 8.90 -14.08 -31.01
CA ILE A 32 7.97 -12.95 -30.98
C ILE A 32 6.57 -13.36 -31.47
N ASP A 33 6.44 -14.41 -32.34
CA ASP A 33 5.13 -14.89 -32.75
C ASP A 33 4.41 -15.74 -31.67
N ASP A 34 5.18 -16.35 -30.77
CA ASP A 34 4.61 -17.01 -29.56
C ASP A 34 4.08 -15.99 -28.53
N SER A 35 4.51 -14.72 -28.61
CA SER A 35 3.96 -13.64 -27.78
C SER A 35 2.53 -13.21 -28.19
N LYS A 36 2.06 -13.66 -29.34
CA LYS A 36 0.67 -13.59 -29.80
C LYS A 36 -0.17 -14.81 -29.41
N GLN A 37 0.32 -15.66 -28.50
CA GLN A 37 -0.61 -16.58 -27.84
C GLN A 37 -1.72 -15.73 -27.25
N GLN A 38 -2.90 -15.81 -27.83
CA GLN A 38 -4.14 -15.32 -27.22
C GLN A 38 -4.14 -15.90 -25.81
N ILE A 39 -3.88 -15.04 -24.81
CA ILE A 39 -4.02 -15.43 -23.41
C ILE A 39 -5.49 -15.82 -23.29
N GLU A 40 -5.78 -17.13 -23.26
CA GLU A 40 -7.14 -17.61 -23.08
C GLU A 40 -7.66 -16.97 -21.80
N THR A 41 -8.72 -16.17 -21.92
CA THR A 41 -9.39 -15.56 -20.80
C THR A 41 -9.92 -16.65 -19.89
N THR A 42 -9.40 -16.69 -18.66
CA THR A 42 -9.84 -17.68 -17.67
C THR A 42 -11.20 -17.27 -17.06
N GLN A 43 -11.84 -18.20 -16.36
CA GLN A 43 -13.05 -17.87 -15.57
C GLN A 43 -12.79 -16.74 -14.56
N LEU A 44 -11.56 -16.67 -13.99
CA LEU A 44 -11.16 -15.60 -13.09
C LEU A 44 -11.07 -14.26 -13.82
N ASP A 45 -10.49 -14.21 -15.02
CA ASP A 45 -10.40 -12.98 -15.82
C ASP A 45 -11.79 -12.45 -16.16
N ASN A 46 -12.72 -13.33 -16.54
CA ASN A 46 -14.11 -12.95 -16.82
C ASN A 46 -14.81 -12.43 -15.55
N TRP A 47 -14.58 -13.08 -14.41
CA TRP A 47 -15.14 -12.61 -13.14
C TRP A 47 -14.58 -11.22 -12.76
N ILE A 48 -13.26 -10.99 -12.91
CA ILE A 48 -12.62 -9.69 -12.66
C ILE A 48 -13.20 -8.63 -13.59
N LEU A 49 -13.33 -8.95 -14.89
CA LEU A 49 -13.91 -8.05 -15.88
C LEU A 49 -15.31 -7.60 -15.48
N ASP A 50 -16.18 -8.54 -15.06
CA ASP A 50 -17.58 -8.25 -14.76
C ASP A 50 -17.78 -7.60 -13.39
N ASN A 51 -16.94 -7.93 -12.38
CA ASN A 51 -17.15 -7.50 -10.99
C ASN A 51 -16.24 -6.34 -10.55
N ILE A 52 -15.14 -6.08 -11.26
CA ILE A 52 -14.16 -5.03 -10.91
C ILE A 52 -13.96 -4.07 -12.08
N THR A 53 -13.54 -4.57 -13.24
CA THR A 53 -13.12 -3.68 -14.33
C THR A 53 -14.29 -2.90 -14.92
N LYS A 54 -15.39 -3.54 -15.33
CA LYS A 54 -16.56 -2.86 -15.88
C LYS A 54 -17.25 -1.91 -14.90
N PRO A 55 -17.50 -2.32 -13.62
CA PRO A 55 -18.23 -1.45 -12.69
C PRO A 55 -17.40 -0.29 -12.15
N TYR A 56 -16.07 -0.43 -12.03
CA TYR A 56 -15.20 0.54 -11.35
C TYR A 56 -14.13 1.15 -12.25
N GLY A 57 -13.93 0.65 -13.47
CA GLY A 57 -12.86 1.11 -14.36
C GLY A 57 -11.47 0.74 -13.92
N ILE A 58 -11.31 -0.27 -13.06
CA ILE A 58 -10.02 -0.69 -12.50
C ILE A 58 -9.50 -1.91 -13.26
N GLU A 59 -8.32 -1.80 -13.87
CA GLU A 59 -7.56 -2.94 -14.40
C GLU A 59 -6.89 -3.68 -13.24
N VAL A 60 -7.12 -4.98 -13.10
CA VAL A 60 -6.46 -5.81 -12.08
C VAL A 60 -5.25 -6.51 -12.67
N VAL A 61 -4.07 -6.22 -12.14
CA VAL A 61 -2.79 -6.80 -12.59
C VAL A 61 -2.33 -7.81 -11.55
N TYR A 62 -2.53 -9.11 -11.85
CA TYR A 62 -2.12 -10.22 -10.99
C TYR A 62 -1.20 -11.22 -11.67
N ARG A 63 -1.05 -11.12 -13.01
CA ARG A 63 -0.04 -11.77 -13.81
C ARG A 63 0.92 -10.69 -14.29
N TRP A 64 2.15 -10.75 -13.88
CA TRP A 64 3.17 -9.78 -14.27
C TRP A 64 4.50 -10.49 -14.49
N GLU A 65 5.29 -9.98 -15.42
CA GLU A 65 6.59 -10.50 -15.76
C GLU A 65 7.63 -10.22 -14.67
N LYS A 66 8.70 -11.01 -14.64
CA LYS A 66 9.86 -10.74 -13.80
C LYS A 66 10.31 -9.29 -14.01
N ASN A 67 10.53 -8.53 -12.96
CA ASN A 67 11.03 -7.14 -12.90
C ASN A 67 9.98 -6.02 -12.73
N THR A 68 8.73 -6.30 -12.43
CA THR A 68 7.76 -5.26 -12.02
C THR A 68 7.92 -4.81 -10.57
N GLY A 69 8.91 -5.33 -9.85
CA GLY A 69 9.23 -4.95 -8.47
C GLY A 69 10.34 -3.92 -8.38
N SER A 70 10.40 -3.20 -7.25
CA SER A 70 11.55 -2.36 -6.91
C SER A 70 12.83 -3.20 -6.80
N THR A 71 13.97 -2.63 -7.23
CA THR A 71 15.28 -3.27 -7.04
C THR A 71 15.49 -3.56 -5.55
N GLY A 72 15.76 -4.83 -5.21
CA GLY A 72 16.03 -5.27 -3.84
C GLY A 72 14.89 -5.98 -3.12
N THR A 73 13.70 -6.09 -3.71
CA THR A 73 12.57 -6.83 -3.13
C THR A 73 12.19 -8.04 -3.97
N PHE A 74 11.92 -9.17 -3.29
CA PHE A 74 11.45 -10.40 -3.94
C PHE A 74 9.91 -10.40 -4.02
N ILE A 75 9.36 -9.55 -4.86
CA ILE A 75 7.92 -9.55 -5.14
C ILE A 75 7.62 -10.75 -6.04
N HIS A 76 6.59 -11.52 -5.68
CA HIS A 76 6.15 -12.66 -6.47
C HIS A 76 4.64 -12.60 -6.75
N PRO A 77 4.16 -13.23 -7.83
CA PRO A 77 2.74 -13.27 -8.17
C PRO A 77 1.89 -13.89 -7.05
N PRO A 78 0.63 -13.46 -6.90
CA PRO A 78 -0.30 -14.03 -5.95
C PRO A 78 -0.76 -15.44 -6.39
N LYS A 79 -1.14 -16.27 -5.41
CA LYS A 79 -1.83 -17.54 -5.66
C LYS A 79 -3.23 -17.27 -6.22
N LEU A 80 -3.56 -17.85 -7.36
CA LEU A 80 -4.83 -17.62 -8.06
C LEU A 80 -6.06 -17.82 -7.18
N LYS A 81 -6.03 -18.81 -6.29
CA LYS A 81 -7.14 -19.13 -5.37
C LYS A 81 -7.52 -17.98 -4.43
N ASN A 82 -6.60 -17.06 -4.14
CA ASN A 82 -6.83 -15.96 -3.19
C ASN A 82 -7.34 -14.69 -3.90
N ILE A 83 -7.16 -14.57 -5.22
CA ILE A 83 -7.41 -13.33 -5.96
C ILE A 83 -8.86 -12.92 -5.88
N ARG A 84 -9.78 -13.84 -6.16
CA ARG A 84 -11.22 -13.53 -6.12
C ARG A 84 -11.66 -13.07 -4.74
N ALA A 85 -11.29 -13.81 -3.70
CA ALA A 85 -11.71 -13.51 -2.33
C ALA A 85 -11.18 -12.14 -1.83
N ILE A 86 -9.93 -11.80 -2.12
CA ILE A 86 -9.41 -10.47 -1.72
C ILE A 86 -10.06 -9.33 -2.52
N LEU A 87 -10.36 -9.53 -3.81
CA LEU A 87 -11.04 -8.54 -4.62
C LEU A 87 -12.50 -8.35 -4.19
N GLU A 88 -13.20 -9.41 -3.76
CA GLU A 88 -14.52 -9.33 -3.15
C GLU A 88 -14.47 -8.49 -1.87
N ALA A 89 -13.50 -8.73 -0.98
CA ALA A 89 -13.33 -7.94 0.23
C ALA A 89 -13.02 -6.45 -0.07
N VAL A 90 -12.12 -6.18 -1.02
CA VAL A 90 -11.80 -4.80 -1.44
C VAL A 90 -13.04 -4.09 -2.01
N ARG A 91 -13.79 -4.77 -2.88
CA ARG A 91 -15.03 -4.23 -3.45
C ARG A 91 -16.03 -3.93 -2.35
N GLU A 92 -16.37 -4.91 -1.53
CA GLU A 92 -17.44 -4.78 -0.55
C GLU A 92 -17.08 -3.81 0.58
N LEU A 93 -15.91 -3.94 1.17
CA LEU A 93 -15.54 -3.17 2.35
C LEU A 93 -14.85 -1.85 2.01
N GLY A 94 -14.03 -1.84 0.97
CA GLY A 94 -13.33 -0.66 0.48
C GLY A 94 -14.26 0.22 -0.37
N LEU A 95 -14.56 -0.22 -1.61
CA LEU A 95 -15.22 0.64 -2.60
C LEU A 95 -16.69 0.90 -2.29
N GLU A 96 -17.48 -0.15 -2.01
CA GLU A 96 -18.92 0.00 -1.75
C GLU A 96 -19.22 0.79 -0.46
N THR A 97 -18.30 0.84 0.51
CA THR A 97 -18.49 1.68 1.70
C THR A 97 -18.60 3.16 1.35
N TYR A 98 -17.79 3.66 0.38
CA TYR A 98 -17.90 5.05 -0.09
C TYR A 98 -19.19 5.31 -0.90
N ARG A 99 -19.74 4.29 -1.55
CA ARG A 99 -20.92 4.39 -2.41
C ARG A 99 -22.25 4.30 -1.68
N LEU A 100 -22.23 4.02 -0.38
CA LEU A 100 -23.43 4.03 0.44
C LEU A 100 -24.07 5.42 0.40
N LYS A 101 -25.43 5.46 0.32
CA LYS A 101 -26.19 6.70 0.26
C LYS A 101 -25.92 7.62 1.44
N GLU A 102 -25.74 7.03 2.61
CA GLU A 102 -25.43 7.72 3.87
C GLU A 102 -23.94 8.11 4.01
N VAL A 103 -23.09 7.78 3.05
CA VAL A 103 -21.66 8.14 3.02
C VAL A 103 -21.41 9.12 1.87
N GLY A 104 -21.02 8.65 0.71
CA GLY A 104 -20.70 9.49 -0.44
C GLY A 104 -21.72 9.40 -1.57
N GLY A 105 -22.58 8.37 -1.55
CA GLY A 105 -23.51 8.06 -2.62
C GLY A 105 -22.88 7.33 -3.80
N THR A 106 -23.72 6.81 -4.69
CA THR A 106 -23.32 5.94 -5.81
C THR A 106 -22.27 6.55 -6.73
N ASP A 107 -22.29 7.87 -6.88
CA ASP A 107 -21.45 8.59 -7.86
C ASP A 107 -20.14 9.13 -7.27
N PHE A 108 -19.94 9.01 -5.94
CA PHE A 108 -18.76 9.59 -5.28
C PHE A 108 -17.45 9.12 -5.90
N LEU A 109 -17.34 7.84 -6.23
CA LEU A 109 -16.12 7.26 -6.78
C LEU A 109 -15.97 7.40 -8.30
N LEU A 110 -16.96 7.94 -9.02
CA LEU A 110 -16.87 8.08 -10.48
C LEU A 110 -15.71 9.02 -10.88
N GLY A 111 -14.80 8.48 -11.69
CA GLY A 111 -13.59 9.20 -12.14
C GLY A 111 -12.52 9.44 -11.05
N ARG A 112 -12.72 8.91 -9.83
CA ARG A 112 -11.82 9.12 -8.69
C ARG A 112 -11.04 7.88 -8.29
N LEU A 113 -11.40 6.73 -8.81
CA LEU A 113 -10.72 5.47 -8.52
C LEU A 113 -9.36 5.38 -9.20
N PRO A 114 -8.45 4.53 -8.69
CA PRO A 114 -7.24 4.18 -9.42
C PRO A 114 -7.58 3.47 -10.72
N ILE A 115 -6.73 3.61 -11.72
CA ILE A 115 -6.90 2.95 -13.03
C ILE A 115 -6.37 1.52 -13.01
N LYS A 116 -5.44 1.21 -12.08
CA LYS A 116 -4.83 -0.12 -11.94
C LYS A 116 -4.76 -0.54 -10.48
N LEU A 117 -4.92 -1.84 -10.27
CA LEU A 117 -4.72 -2.50 -8.98
C LEU A 117 -3.76 -3.68 -9.18
N TYR A 118 -2.55 -3.56 -8.64
CA TYR A 118 -1.54 -4.61 -8.65
C TYR A 118 -1.69 -5.51 -7.44
N LEU A 119 -1.64 -6.82 -7.64
CA LEU A 119 -1.70 -7.82 -6.58
C LEU A 119 -0.34 -8.52 -6.44
N TYR A 120 0.22 -8.47 -5.23
CA TYR A 120 1.50 -9.09 -4.88
C TYR A 120 1.31 -10.19 -3.84
N GLY A 121 1.95 -11.34 -4.09
CA GLY A 121 1.79 -12.52 -3.24
C GLY A 121 2.40 -12.37 -1.85
N GLY A 122 3.50 -11.64 -1.72
CA GLY A 122 4.23 -11.36 -0.48
C GLY A 122 4.22 -9.90 -0.07
N GLY A 123 4.96 -9.59 1.00
CA GLY A 123 5.22 -8.22 1.46
C GLY A 123 6.28 -7.50 0.62
N ASN A 124 6.44 -6.21 0.88
CA ASN A 124 7.46 -5.37 0.26
C ASN A 124 8.09 -4.45 1.30
N PRO A 125 8.93 -4.99 2.22
CA PRO A 125 9.66 -4.16 3.16
C PRO A 125 10.67 -3.27 2.42
N ASP A 126 10.94 -2.10 2.98
CA ASP A 126 12.02 -1.24 2.51
C ASP A 126 13.38 -1.67 3.07
N GLU A 127 14.42 -0.87 2.81
CA GLU A 127 15.79 -1.11 3.28
C GLU A 127 15.92 -1.12 4.82
N ASN A 128 14.99 -0.50 5.53
CA ASN A 128 14.93 -0.47 7.00
C ASN A 128 14.03 -1.58 7.57
N GLY A 129 13.49 -2.46 6.73
CA GLY A 129 12.60 -3.55 7.12
C GLY A 129 11.16 -3.10 7.42
N VAL A 130 10.80 -1.87 7.10
CA VAL A 130 9.44 -1.35 7.27
C VAL A 130 8.58 -1.78 6.08
N GLU A 131 7.51 -2.52 6.36
CA GLU A 131 6.57 -2.94 5.33
C GLU A 131 5.80 -1.74 4.75
N ARG A 132 5.79 -1.65 3.42
CA ARG A 132 5.09 -0.59 2.70
C ARG A 132 3.61 -0.91 2.54
N LEU A 133 2.75 0.11 2.70
CA LEU A 133 1.33 0.00 2.34
C LEU A 133 1.08 0.20 0.84
N HIS A 134 1.99 0.88 0.15
CA HIS A 134 1.94 1.10 -1.30
C HIS A 134 3.33 0.94 -1.94
N ASN A 135 3.38 0.76 -3.25
CA ASN A 135 4.65 0.73 -3.98
C ASN A 135 5.05 2.16 -4.36
N PRO A 136 6.22 2.67 -3.89
CA PRO A 136 6.67 4.03 -4.18
C PRO A 136 6.97 4.29 -5.68
N GLN A 137 7.07 3.24 -6.49
CA GLN A 137 7.25 3.37 -7.95
C GLN A 137 5.92 3.57 -8.70
N LEU A 138 4.78 3.32 -8.02
CA LEU A 138 3.46 3.55 -8.60
C LEU A 138 3.02 4.99 -8.38
N THR A 139 2.27 5.51 -9.34
CA THR A 139 1.58 6.80 -9.20
C THR A 139 0.35 6.63 -8.28
N ALA A 140 -0.21 7.73 -7.77
CA ALA A 140 -1.46 7.63 -7.02
C ALA A 140 -2.69 7.27 -7.90
N ALA A 141 -2.51 7.20 -9.22
CA ALA A 141 -3.50 6.60 -10.10
C ALA A 141 -3.45 5.06 -10.12
N GLU A 142 -2.50 4.47 -9.40
CA GLU A 142 -2.27 3.04 -9.35
C GLU A 142 -2.23 2.59 -7.88
N MET A 143 -2.93 1.52 -7.57
CA MET A 143 -2.92 0.90 -6.24
C MET A 143 -2.20 -0.44 -6.27
N CYS A 144 -1.74 -0.89 -5.11
CA CYS A 144 -1.25 -2.24 -4.95
C CYS A 144 -1.70 -2.85 -3.61
N LEU A 145 -1.79 -4.17 -3.59
CA LEU A 145 -2.04 -4.95 -2.38
C LEU A 145 -0.95 -5.98 -2.22
N TYR A 146 -0.33 -5.96 -1.06
CA TYR A 146 0.68 -6.93 -0.65
C TYR A 146 0.10 -8.07 0.18
N ASN A 147 0.89 -9.12 0.37
CA ASN A 147 0.53 -10.26 1.23
C ASN A 147 -0.74 -11.02 0.80
N VAL A 148 -1.10 -11.00 -0.49
CA VAL A 148 -2.28 -11.68 -1.02
C VAL A 148 -2.26 -13.19 -0.70
N ASN A 149 -1.06 -13.80 -0.61
CA ASN A 149 -0.93 -15.23 -0.30
C ASN A 149 -1.25 -15.59 1.15
N SER A 150 -1.21 -14.63 2.05
CA SER A 150 -1.58 -14.79 3.46
C SER A 150 -2.99 -14.28 3.77
N PHE A 151 -3.74 -13.85 2.76
CA PHE A 151 -5.12 -13.36 2.93
C PHE A 151 -6.00 -14.43 3.60
N ASN A 152 -6.70 -14.00 4.64
CA ASN A 152 -7.68 -14.81 5.37
C ASN A 152 -8.84 -13.91 5.78
N PRO A 153 -10.03 -14.08 5.20
CA PRO A 153 -11.18 -13.22 5.47
C PRO A 153 -11.75 -13.37 6.89
N GLY A 154 -11.51 -14.52 7.55
CA GLY A 154 -11.90 -14.74 8.95
C GLY A 154 -10.90 -14.21 9.99
N ASP A 155 -9.79 -13.62 9.55
CA ASP A 155 -8.77 -13.02 10.43
C ASP A 155 -8.97 -11.51 10.52
N ALA A 156 -9.45 -11.05 11.69
CA ALA A 156 -9.77 -9.63 11.89
C ALA A 156 -8.57 -8.72 11.68
N ASP A 157 -7.38 -9.07 12.18
CA ASP A 157 -6.18 -8.23 12.07
C ASP A 157 -5.75 -8.08 10.61
N LYS A 158 -5.76 -9.16 9.84
CA LYS A 158 -5.46 -9.12 8.39
C LYS A 158 -6.48 -8.30 7.61
N MET A 159 -7.76 -8.39 7.97
CA MET A 159 -8.81 -7.61 7.33
C MET A 159 -8.68 -6.12 7.64
N PHE A 160 -8.37 -5.74 8.87
CA PHE A 160 -8.10 -4.35 9.24
C PHE A 160 -6.87 -3.79 8.53
N VAL A 161 -5.78 -4.56 8.43
CA VAL A 161 -4.57 -4.17 7.68
C VAL A 161 -4.85 -4.00 6.19
N LEU A 162 -5.60 -4.93 5.59
CA LEU A 162 -6.00 -4.83 4.18
C LEU A 162 -6.82 -3.56 3.94
N MET A 163 -7.87 -3.33 4.74
CA MET A 163 -8.72 -2.15 4.59
C MET A 163 -7.94 -0.86 4.88
N ARG A 164 -7.00 -0.90 5.83
CA ARG A 164 -6.08 0.19 6.09
C ARG A 164 -5.29 0.58 4.83
N SER A 165 -4.69 -0.40 4.14
CA SER A 165 -3.96 -0.18 2.89
C SER A 165 -4.87 0.37 1.79
N VAL A 166 -6.08 -0.16 1.64
CA VAL A 166 -7.06 0.31 0.66
C VAL A 166 -7.46 1.76 0.92
N HIS A 167 -7.86 2.09 2.14
CA HIS A 167 -8.28 3.46 2.48
C HIS A 167 -7.13 4.47 2.41
N HIS A 168 -5.91 4.09 2.78
CA HIS A 168 -4.73 4.93 2.66
C HIS A 168 -4.48 5.33 1.20
N GLN A 169 -4.43 4.36 0.30
CA GLN A 169 -4.16 4.61 -1.11
C GLN A 169 -5.31 5.37 -1.79
N LEU A 170 -6.58 5.07 -1.44
CA LEU A 170 -7.73 5.85 -1.90
C LEU A 170 -7.67 7.30 -1.39
N ALA A 171 -7.30 7.51 -0.12
CA ALA A 171 -7.14 8.86 0.43
C ALA A 171 -6.05 9.63 -0.32
N LYS A 172 -4.87 9.03 -0.57
CA LYS A 172 -3.81 9.64 -1.39
C LYS A 172 -4.30 10.01 -2.80
N ARG A 173 -5.07 9.12 -3.43
CA ARG A 173 -5.68 9.41 -4.75
C ARG A 173 -6.66 10.58 -4.68
N LEU A 174 -7.53 10.60 -3.69
CA LEU A 174 -8.57 11.62 -3.56
C LEU A 174 -7.99 13.00 -3.26
N ILE A 175 -6.98 13.12 -2.40
CA ILE A 175 -6.32 14.42 -2.10
C ILE A 175 -5.50 14.97 -3.28
N GLN A 176 -5.09 14.14 -4.22
CA GLN A 176 -4.48 14.61 -5.47
C GLN A 176 -5.52 15.16 -6.45
N LEU A 177 -6.71 14.57 -6.49
CA LEU A 177 -7.79 15.02 -7.37
C LEU A 177 -8.55 16.21 -6.81
N ILE A 178 -8.68 16.26 -5.50
CA ILE A 178 -9.40 17.29 -4.75
C ILE A 178 -8.39 17.89 -3.77
N ALA A 179 -7.69 18.94 -4.19
CA ALA A 179 -6.59 19.51 -3.43
C ALA A 179 -7.01 20.00 -2.04
N TYR A 180 -6.13 19.85 -1.06
CA TYR A 180 -6.23 20.45 0.27
C TYR A 180 -5.13 21.51 0.46
N ASP A 181 -5.28 22.35 1.46
CA ASP A 181 -4.25 23.34 1.83
C ASP A 181 -3.08 22.62 2.52
N ARG A 182 -2.16 22.13 1.69
CA ARG A 182 -1.01 21.33 2.12
C ARG A 182 -0.08 22.12 3.04
N ASP A 183 0.16 23.39 2.73
CA ASP A 183 1.07 24.22 3.51
C ASP A 183 0.50 24.48 4.90
N LYS A 184 -0.79 24.78 5.00
CA LYS A 184 -1.48 24.93 6.27
C LYS A 184 -1.45 23.63 7.10
N PHE A 185 -1.70 22.48 6.48
CA PHE A 185 -1.62 21.18 7.17
C PHE A 185 -0.18 20.88 7.62
N PHE A 186 0.80 21.10 6.75
CA PHE A 186 2.22 20.92 7.04
C PHE A 186 2.67 21.74 8.26
N THR A 187 2.21 22.99 8.41
CA THR A 187 2.62 23.88 9.53
C THR A 187 2.26 23.32 10.90
N ILE A 188 1.29 22.41 11.00
CA ILE A 188 0.86 21.81 12.30
C ILE A 188 1.98 20.95 12.87
N SER A 189 2.59 20.05 12.08
CA SER A 189 3.59 19.07 12.53
C SER A 189 4.83 18.98 11.63
N GLY A 190 5.08 19.96 10.76
CA GLY A 190 6.15 19.90 9.75
C GLY A 190 7.54 19.63 10.30
N HIS A 191 7.82 20.08 11.52
CA HIS A 191 9.09 19.87 12.21
C HIS A 191 9.31 18.41 12.68
N ARG A 192 8.29 17.56 12.60
CA ARG A 192 8.33 16.16 13.02
C ARG A 192 8.40 15.16 11.86
N TYR A 193 8.14 15.61 10.61
CA TYR A 193 8.24 14.70 9.46
C TYR A 193 9.69 14.32 9.19
N THR A 194 9.94 13.03 9.04
CA THR A 194 11.29 12.49 8.89
C THR A 194 11.68 12.28 7.43
N GLY A 195 10.71 12.10 6.54
CA GLY A 195 10.94 11.78 5.12
C GLY A 195 11.57 10.39 4.89
N SER A 196 11.82 9.64 5.96
CA SER A 196 12.51 8.35 5.92
C SER A 196 11.92 7.40 6.97
N THR A 197 11.98 6.10 6.70
CA THR A 197 11.57 5.04 7.63
C THR A 197 12.65 4.68 8.65
N GLU A 198 13.85 5.19 8.52
CA GLU A 198 14.99 4.87 9.41
C GLU A 198 14.67 5.15 10.89
N SER A 199 14.12 6.33 11.19
CA SER A 199 13.79 6.74 12.57
C SER A 199 12.59 6.03 13.18
N ILE A 200 11.73 5.44 12.34
CA ILE A 200 10.53 4.72 12.78
C ILE A 200 10.69 3.19 12.77
N ALA A 201 11.73 2.68 12.13
CA ALA A 201 11.93 1.24 11.97
C ALA A 201 12.01 0.49 13.31
N ALA A 202 12.81 0.98 14.26
CA ALA A 202 12.98 0.34 15.56
C ALA A 202 11.69 0.41 16.42
N PRO A 203 11.03 1.58 16.59
CA PRO A 203 9.74 1.65 17.27
C PRO A 203 8.66 0.77 16.63
N LEU A 204 8.56 0.76 15.29
CA LEU A 204 7.59 -0.05 14.56
C LEU A 204 7.88 -1.55 14.67
N GLY A 205 9.15 -1.94 14.73
CA GLY A 205 9.59 -3.33 14.92
C GLY A 205 9.15 -3.96 16.24
N ASN A 206 8.80 -3.15 17.24
CA ASN A 206 8.29 -3.63 18.53
C ASN A 206 6.81 -4.01 18.50
N ALA A 207 6.07 -3.69 17.45
CA ALA A 207 4.68 -4.10 17.29
C ALA A 207 4.57 -5.61 17.05
N HIS A 208 3.63 -6.27 17.70
CA HIS A 208 3.51 -7.74 17.70
C HIS A 208 2.59 -8.27 16.61
N THR A 209 1.54 -7.52 16.26
CA THR A 209 0.54 -7.93 15.26
C THR A 209 0.46 -6.96 14.08
N GLY A 210 -0.16 -7.41 12.99
CA GLY A 210 -0.39 -6.57 11.82
C GLY A 210 -1.21 -5.32 12.15
N LYS A 211 -2.27 -5.46 12.98
CA LYS A 211 -3.11 -4.32 13.39
C LYS A 211 -2.35 -3.35 14.29
N GLU A 212 -1.59 -3.83 15.27
CA GLU A 212 -0.75 -3.00 16.13
C GLU A 212 0.31 -2.27 15.29
N LYS A 213 0.96 -3.00 14.36
CA LYS A 213 2.02 -2.47 13.50
C LYS A 213 1.55 -1.34 12.58
N PHE A 214 0.35 -1.46 12.01
CA PHE A 214 -0.20 -0.50 11.05
C PHE A 214 -1.37 0.33 11.60
N GLY A 215 -1.80 0.09 12.83
CA GLY A 215 -2.89 0.80 13.47
C GLY A 215 -2.47 2.09 14.19
N LEU A 216 -3.37 2.55 15.06
CA LEU A 216 -3.05 3.61 16.03
C LEU A 216 -1.92 3.13 16.94
N ASP A 217 -0.91 3.96 17.12
CA ASP A 217 0.32 3.61 17.82
C ASP A 217 0.65 4.60 18.94
N ALA A 218 0.91 4.09 20.15
CA ALA A 218 1.14 4.94 21.32
C ALA A 218 2.41 5.82 21.18
N TYR A 219 3.47 5.32 20.54
CA TYR A 219 4.67 6.12 20.30
C TYR A 219 4.37 7.28 19.34
N ALA A 220 3.60 7.02 18.28
CA ALA A 220 3.17 8.03 17.34
C ALA A 220 2.20 9.03 17.98
N ASN A 221 1.22 8.55 18.78
CA ASN A 221 0.24 9.39 19.44
C ASN A 221 0.90 10.42 20.39
N LYS A 222 1.89 10.00 21.19
CA LYS A 222 2.69 10.88 22.06
C LYS A 222 3.52 11.93 21.28
N ARG A 223 3.55 11.86 19.98
CA ARG A 223 4.22 12.82 19.07
C ARG A 223 3.25 13.52 18.13
N GLY A 224 1.95 13.44 18.42
CA GLY A 224 0.91 14.13 17.66
C GLY A 224 0.51 13.44 16.35
N PHE A 225 0.89 12.19 16.15
CA PHE A 225 0.55 11.39 14.96
C PHE A 225 -0.40 10.25 15.28
N TYR A 226 -1.17 9.80 14.31
CA TYR A 226 -2.06 8.65 14.46
C TYR A 226 -1.27 7.33 14.47
N THR A 227 -0.33 7.20 13.56
CA THR A 227 0.38 5.95 13.25
C THR A 227 1.84 6.23 12.96
N MET A 228 2.65 5.18 12.97
CA MET A 228 4.07 5.29 12.66
C MET A 228 4.34 5.79 11.23
N LEU A 229 3.49 5.42 10.27
CA LEU A 229 3.66 5.86 8.88
C LEU A 229 3.33 7.35 8.68
N SER A 230 2.62 7.98 9.61
CA SER A 230 2.36 9.42 9.60
C SER A 230 3.63 10.28 9.65
N PHE A 231 4.75 9.73 10.16
CA PHE A 231 6.02 10.46 10.22
C PHE A 231 6.66 10.72 8.85
N LEU A 232 6.27 10.01 7.81
CA LEU A 232 6.95 10.05 6.53
C LEU A 232 6.78 11.38 5.81
N SER A 233 5.55 11.88 5.71
CA SER A 233 5.24 13.12 5.01
C SER A 233 3.87 13.68 5.41
N ALA A 234 3.59 14.91 5.05
CA ALA A 234 2.26 15.51 5.25
C ALA A 234 1.16 14.76 4.48
N GLU A 235 1.46 14.27 3.29
CA GLU A 235 0.54 13.48 2.48
C GLU A 235 0.25 12.11 3.09
N ASP A 236 1.28 11.46 3.63
CA ASP A 236 1.12 10.18 4.33
C ASP A 236 0.35 10.38 5.63
N ASP A 237 0.68 11.39 6.42
CA ASP A 237 -0.03 11.72 7.67
C ASP A 237 -1.52 12.01 7.41
N PHE A 238 -1.83 12.80 6.37
CA PHE A 238 -3.20 13.06 5.98
C PHE A 238 -3.97 11.77 5.63
N ALA A 239 -3.38 10.93 4.80
CA ALA A 239 -3.95 9.66 4.39
C ALA A 239 -4.07 8.67 5.57
N GLU A 240 -3.09 8.71 6.48
CA GLU A 240 -3.07 7.89 7.69
C GLU A 240 -4.18 8.29 8.67
N ILE A 241 -4.48 9.57 8.86
CA ILE A 241 -5.60 10.03 9.68
C ILE A 241 -6.92 9.46 9.14
N ILE A 242 -7.14 9.50 7.82
CA ILE A 242 -8.36 8.96 7.20
C ILE A 242 -8.41 7.44 7.37
N SER A 243 -7.36 6.74 6.94
CA SER A 243 -7.36 5.28 6.91
C SER A 243 -7.37 4.65 8.30
N ALA A 244 -6.63 5.23 9.26
CA ALA A 244 -6.68 4.80 10.66
C ALA A 244 -8.05 5.05 11.30
N THR A 245 -8.68 6.20 11.02
CA THR A 245 -10.04 6.46 11.49
C THR A 245 -11.02 5.42 10.96
N LEU A 246 -10.96 5.08 9.66
CA LEU A 246 -11.88 4.14 9.04
C LEU A 246 -11.67 2.68 9.46
N THR A 247 -10.53 2.36 10.06
CA THR A 247 -10.18 1.01 10.54
C THR A 247 -10.05 0.91 12.06
N SER A 248 -10.41 1.96 12.79
CA SER A 248 -10.43 1.97 14.26
C SER A 248 -11.79 2.36 14.78
N THR A 249 -12.17 1.82 15.94
CA THR A 249 -13.41 2.22 16.63
C THR A 249 -13.30 3.66 17.14
N PRO A 250 -14.43 4.36 17.37
CA PRO A 250 -14.43 5.67 18.01
C PRO A 250 -13.72 5.68 19.36
N LYS A 251 -13.80 4.56 20.12
CA LYS A 251 -13.09 4.41 21.39
C LYS A 251 -11.58 4.36 21.21
N GLU A 252 -11.08 3.59 20.26
CA GLU A 252 -9.64 3.51 19.96
C GLU A 252 -9.08 4.88 19.58
N VAL A 253 -9.79 5.66 18.75
CA VAL A 253 -9.37 7.02 18.37
C VAL A 253 -9.41 7.96 19.58
N TYR A 254 -10.40 7.83 20.46
CA TYR A 254 -10.46 8.58 21.71
C TYR A 254 -9.28 8.22 22.64
N ASP A 255 -8.99 6.93 22.82
CA ASP A 255 -7.86 6.45 23.62
C ASP A 255 -6.51 6.95 23.07
N ALA A 256 -6.34 7.01 21.73
CA ALA A 256 -5.18 7.62 21.08
C ALA A 256 -5.05 9.12 21.42
N THR A 257 -6.17 9.84 21.45
CA THR A 257 -6.20 11.26 21.85
C THR A 257 -5.80 11.43 23.33
N VAL A 258 -6.25 10.52 24.21
CA VAL A 258 -5.84 10.51 25.63
C VAL A 258 -4.35 10.20 25.74
N THR A 259 -3.84 9.24 24.97
CA THR A 259 -2.41 8.90 24.91
C THR A 259 -1.57 10.09 24.49
N ALA A 260 -1.99 10.84 23.46
CA ALA A 260 -1.30 12.05 23.03
C ALA A 260 -1.18 13.11 24.12
N LYS A 261 -2.21 13.23 24.99
CA LYS A 261 -2.24 14.18 26.11
C LYS A 261 -1.49 13.71 27.35
N THR A 262 -1.16 12.42 27.44
CA THR A 262 -0.56 11.83 28.65
C THR A 262 0.95 11.93 28.59
N PRO A 263 1.61 12.72 29.47
CA PRO A 263 3.06 12.83 29.48
C PRO A 263 3.72 11.51 29.91
N ASP A 264 4.95 11.32 29.48
CA ASP A 264 5.84 10.34 30.09
C ASP A 264 6.24 10.82 31.49
N THR A 265 6.77 9.92 32.32
CA THR A 265 7.18 10.21 33.68
C THR A 265 8.64 9.81 33.91
N ASP A 266 9.35 10.61 34.68
CA ASP A 266 10.71 10.37 35.11
C ASP A 266 10.83 10.68 36.63
N VAL A 267 11.94 10.28 37.26
CA VAL A 267 12.26 10.64 38.64
C VAL A 267 12.69 12.09 38.78
N ASP A 268 13.18 12.69 37.68
CA ASP A 268 13.64 14.09 37.64
C ASP A 268 12.46 15.04 37.36
N PRO A 269 12.19 16.01 38.25
CA PRO A 269 11.13 16.99 38.05
C PRO A 269 11.29 17.88 36.81
N GLU A 270 12.53 18.19 36.40
CA GLU A 270 12.80 18.98 35.16
C GLU A 270 12.44 18.20 33.92
N VAL A 271 12.76 16.90 33.93
CA VAL A 271 12.38 15.97 32.85
C VAL A 271 10.86 15.85 32.75
N ASN A 272 10.18 15.71 33.89
CA ASN A 272 8.70 15.68 33.94
C ASN A 272 8.08 16.96 33.39
N ALA A 273 8.65 18.13 33.70
CA ALA A 273 8.16 19.40 33.15
C ALA A 273 8.33 19.48 31.64
N ARG A 274 9.39 18.92 31.11
CA ARG A 274 9.59 18.80 29.64
C ARG A 274 8.57 17.85 29.03
N TYR A 275 8.37 16.65 29.58
CA TYR A 275 7.37 15.70 29.11
C TYR A 275 5.96 16.25 29.13
N ALA A 276 5.60 17.06 30.13
CA ALA A 276 4.31 17.73 30.20
C ALA A 276 4.10 18.69 28.99
N LYS A 277 5.13 19.48 28.64
CA LYS A 277 5.10 20.37 27.46
C LYS A 277 5.03 19.61 26.15
N GLU A 278 5.78 18.51 26.04
CA GLU A 278 5.77 17.65 24.85
C GLU A 278 4.38 17.02 24.64
N ALA A 279 3.73 16.55 25.71
CA ALA A 279 2.38 16.01 25.67
C ALA A 279 1.32 17.07 25.32
N GLU A 280 1.45 18.29 25.83
CA GLU A 280 0.56 19.40 25.47
C GLU A 280 0.67 19.72 23.97
N GLN A 281 1.89 19.81 23.47
CA GLN A 281 2.16 20.05 22.04
C GLN A 281 1.64 18.89 21.16
N ALA A 282 1.91 17.63 21.54
CA ALA A 282 1.44 16.45 20.83
C ALA A 282 -0.09 16.40 20.76
N TYR A 283 -0.77 16.67 21.87
CA TYR A 283 -2.23 16.73 21.93
C TYR A 283 -2.80 17.82 21.01
N LYS A 284 -2.19 19.01 21.03
CA LYS A 284 -2.58 20.12 20.16
C LYS A 284 -2.46 19.72 18.69
N GLU A 285 -1.28 19.24 18.29
CA GLU A 285 -1.02 18.81 16.91
C GLU A 285 -1.97 17.68 16.46
N PHE A 286 -2.19 16.67 17.32
CA PHE A 286 -3.08 15.56 17.05
C PHE A 286 -4.52 16.04 16.77
N THR A 287 -5.03 16.91 17.65
CA THR A 287 -6.42 17.38 17.55
C THR A 287 -6.62 18.40 16.43
N GLU A 288 -5.64 19.27 16.15
CA GLU A 288 -5.68 20.22 15.03
C GLU A 288 -5.68 19.50 13.69
N LYS A 289 -4.83 18.48 13.52
CA LYS A 289 -4.83 17.66 12.30
C LYS A 289 -6.13 16.88 12.13
N GLN A 290 -6.65 16.30 13.21
CA GLN A 290 -7.95 15.62 13.19
C GLN A 290 -9.07 16.57 12.76
N ALA A 291 -9.11 17.78 13.31
CA ALA A 291 -10.10 18.78 12.95
C ALA A 291 -9.97 19.20 11.48
N PHE A 292 -8.73 19.45 11.03
CA PHE A 292 -8.43 19.81 9.64
C PHE A 292 -8.94 18.75 8.65
N VAL A 293 -8.60 17.48 8.90
CA VAL A 293 -9.00 16.38 8.01
C VAL A 293 -10.52 16.18 8.01
N ASN A 294 -11.16 16.23 9.19
CA ASN A 294 -12.61 16.13 9.28
C ASN A 294 -13.32 17.25 8.52
N GLU A 295 -12.86 18.50 8.67
CA GLU A 295 -13.41 19.65 7.95
C GLU A 295 -13.23 19.49 6.43
N TYR A 296 -12.03 19.10 5.99
CA TYR A 296 -11.76 18.89 4.58
C TYR A 296 -12.66 17.78 3.98
N VAL A 297 -12.76 16.63 4.62
CA VAL A 297 -13.59 15.51 4.14
C VAL A 297 -15.06 15.94 4.08
N GLN A 298 -15.54 16.66 5.11
CA GLN A 298 -16.92 17.14 5.14
C GLN A 298 -17.19 18.17 4.03
N LYS A 299 -16.28 19.12 3.79
CA LYS A 299 -16.49 20.19 2.81
C LYS A 299 -16.29 19.75 1.37
N ASN A 300 -15.26 18.93 1.12
CA ASN A 300 -14.82 18.65 -0.24
C ASN A 300 -15.28 17.28 -0.75
N TRP A 301 -15.49 16.31 0.15
CA TRP A 301 -16.03 14.99 -0.22
C TRP A 301 -17.51 14.88 0.11
N HIS A 302 -18.08 15.81 0.89
CA HIS A 302 -19.44 15.77 1.42
C HIS A 302 -19.72 14.52 2.27
N ILE A 303 -18.66 13.98 2.90
CA ILE A 303 -18.70 12.77 3.73
C ILE A 303 -18.50 13.15 5.19
N ASN A 304 -19.35 12.65 6.08
CA ASN A 304 -19.13 12.68 7.50
C ASN A 304 -18.17 11.54 7.90
N LEU A 305 -16.89 11.87 8.15
CA LEU A 305 -15.86 10.86 8.41
C LEU A 305 -16.16 10.04 9.69
N LYS A 306 -16.75 10.63 10.73
CA LYS A 306 -17.13 9.91 11.95
C LYS A 306 -18.25 8.90 11.72
N GLN A 307 -19.24 9.26 10.90
CA GLN A 307 -20.30 8.33 10.49
C GLN A 307 -19.74 7.19 9.64
N MET A 308 -18.90 7.53 8.68
CA MET A 308 -18.23 6.54 7.83
C MET A 308 -17.34 5.58 8.63
N GLN A 309 -16.65 6.07 9.66
CA GLN A 309 -15.88 5.25 10.61
C GLN A 309 -16.72 4.14 11.22
N VAL A 310 -17.86 4.49 11.82
CA VAL A 310 -18.75 3.51 12.45
C VAL A 310 -19.25 2.47 11.45
N ILE A 311 -19.61 2.92 10.24
CA ILE A 311 -20.08 2.05 9.16
C ILE A 311 -18.95 1.11 8.71
N SER A 312 -17.76 1.63 8.43
CA SER A 312 -16.61 0.85 7.97
C SER A 312 -16.23 -0.25 8.97
N VAL A 313 -16.00 0.11 10.23
CA VAL A 313 -15.63 -0.85 11.28
C VAL A 313 -16.72 -1.93 11.47
N ARG A 314 -18.00 -1.54 11.47
CA ARG A 314 -19.11 -2.50 11.56
C ARG A 314 -19.13 -3.47 10.37
N ARG A 315 -18.91 -2.98 9.14
CA ARG A 315 -18.87 -3.81 7.94
C ARG A 315 -17.71 -4.79 7.96
N ILE A 316 -16.49 -4.33 8.34
CA ILE A 316 -15.31 -5.19 8.48
C ILE A 316 -15.60 -6.32 9.49
N ASN A 317 -16.09 -5.97 10.69
CA ASN A 317 -16.40 -6.95 11.72
C ASN A 317 -17.51 -7.95 11.32
N ALA A 318 -18.51 -7.48 10.57
CA ALA A 318 -19.57 -8.35 10.05
C ALA A 318 -19.00 -9.32 9.01
N TYR A 319 -18.16 -8.84 8.10
CA TYR A 319 -17.52 -9.65 7.07
C TYR A 319 -16.63 -10.75 7.68
N VAL A 320 -15.79 -10.40 8.64
CA VAL A 320 -14.93 -11.36 9.37
C VAL A 320 -15.75 -12.47 10.04
N LYS A 321 -16.92 -12.14 10.62
CA LYS A 321 -17.79 -13.12 11.29
C LYS A 321 -18.51 -14.07 10.33
N GLN A 322 -18.62 -13.71 9.06
CA GLN A 322 -19.29 -14.52 8.02
C GLN A 322 -18.33 -15.51 7.36
N HIS A 323 -17.03 -15.34 7.54
CA HIS A 323 -15.98 -16.17 6.94
C HIS A 323 -15.13 -16.86 7.98
#